data_c846816d51db98a42827179adf46433b
#
_entry.id   c846816d51db98a42827179adf46433b
#
_cell.length_a   1.000
_cell.length_b   1.000
_cell.length_c   1.000
_cell.angle_alpha   90.00
_cell.angle_beta   90.00
_cell.angle_gamma   90.00
#
_symmetry.space_group_name_H-M   'P 1'
#
loop_
_entity.id
_entity.type
_entity.pdbx_description
1 polymer ?
#
loop_
_entity_poly.entity_id
_entity_poly.type
_entity_poly.pdbx_seq_one_letter_code
_entity_poly.pdbx_strand_id
1 'polypeptide(L)'
;MNSQVVEKVSLVREDENISYITPTRNPLSCTVVIVETGHNIWLYDTGSHSDIPAMINSYNQAGKNINIVLSHFHPDHIKNVSDIHFKNMYQGKNTLRYTGAGEIVTGDMYIDDDINLHIFPIASSHAKGCLALVVKDICYVGDALYPATGPQFRRYNAGLLLEQLRQIESCNAKYISLSHRTHFKYSKRAVVRWLKAIYKLRGANEAYIYL
;
A
#
# COMPACT_ATOMS: atom_id res chain seq x y z
N MET A 1 20.32 -23.60 -16.84
CA MET A 1 19.95 -22.44 -16.00
C MET A 1 18.74 -21.80 -16.64
N ASN A 2 17.55 -21.95 -16.08
CA ASN A 2 16.38 -21.23 -16.58
C ASN A 2 16.56 -19.75 -16.23
N SER A 3 16.90 -18.93 -17.21
CA SER A 3 16.82 -17.48 -17.09
C SER A 3 15.35 -17.12 -16.87
N GLN A 4 14.94 -16.90 -15.61
CA GLN A 4 13.63 -16.36 -15.34
C GLN A 4 13.53 -15.00 -16.04
N VAL A 5 12.58 -14.86 -16.95
CA VAL A 5 12.35 -13.62 -17.68
C VAL A 5 11.94 -12.56 -16.67
N VAL A 6 12.69 -11.44 -16.64
CA VAL A 6 12.33 -10.26 -15.84
C VAL A 6 11.05 -9.67 -16.42
N GLU A 7 10.01 -9.55 -15.59
CA GLU A 7 8.76 -8.91 -15.99
C GLU A 7 8.97 -7.40 -16.16
N LYS A 8 8.28 -6.80 -17.10
CA LYS A 8 8.31 -5.35 -17.30
C LYS A 8 7.23 -4.67 -16.46
N VAL A 9 7.58 -3.54 -15.88
CA VAL A 9 6.59 -2.62 -15.29
C VAL A 9 5.96 -1.73 -16.36
N SER A 10 4.72 -1.34 -16.12
CA SER A 10 4.00 -0.42 -17.02
C SER A 10 3.34 0.67 -16.18
N LEU A 11 3.40 1.91 -16.67
CA LEU A 11 2.64 3.02 -16.12
C LEU A 11 1.23 2.99 -16.71
N VAL A 12 0.24 2.92 -15.85
CA VAL A 12 -1.19 2.90 -16.23
C VAL A 12 -1.86 4.13 -15.62
N ARG A 13 -2.63 4.85 -16.44
CA ARG A 13 -3.41 6.00 -15.97
C ARG A 13 -4.80 5.54 -15.56
N GLU A 14 -5.19 5.83 -14.31
CA GLU A 14 -6.50 5.52 -13.77
C GLU A 14 -7.50 6.67 -13.97
N ASP A 15 -7.06 7.90 -13.68
CA ASP A 15 -7.83 9.13 -13.95
C ASP A 15 -6.87 10.33 -14.22
N GLU A 16 -7.37 11.53 -14.16
CA GLU A 16 -6.60 12.77 -14.42
C GLU A 16 -5.44 13.00 -13.44
N ASN A 17 -5.57 12.53 -12.20
CA ASN A 17 -4.60 12.73 -11.12
C ASN A 17 -3.94 11.45 -10.66
N ILE A 18 -4.50 10.27 -10.95
CA ILE A 18 -4.05 9.00 -10.43
C ILE A 18 -3.51 8.13 -11.54
N SER A 19 -2.28 7.70 -11.37
CA SER A 19 -1.64 6.67 -12.18
C SER A 19 -1.04 5.61 -11.27
N TYR A 20 -0.70 4.46 -11.80
CA TYR A 20 0.01 3.45 -11.04
C TYR A 20 0.99 2.67 -11.93
N ILE A 21 2.07 2.19 -11.30
CA ILE A 21 3.01 1.27 -11.92
C ILE A 21 2.55 -0.15 -11.54
N THR A 22 2.44 -1.00 -12.56
CA THR A 22 1.94 -2.37 -12.40
C THR A 22 2.88 -3.20 -11.51
N PRO A 23 2.34 -4.07 -10.64
CA PRO A 23 3.16 -4.99 -9.85
C PRO A 23 3.79 -6.05 -10.75
N THR A 24 4.91 -6.62 -10.30
CA THR A 24 5.58 -7.75 -10.97
C THR A 24 5.79 -8.91 -9.99
N ARG A 25 5.98 -10.12 -10.54
CA ARG A 25 6.31 -11.32 -9.76
C ARG A 25 7.81 -11.64 -9.82
N ASN A 26 8.49 -11.22 -10.87
CA ASN A 26 9.92 -11.43 -11.05
C ASN A 26 10.61 -10.19 -11.66
N PRO A 27 11.31 -9.37 -10.83
CA PRO A 27 11.35 -9.45 -9.36
C PRO A 27 9.95 -9.18 -8.75
N LEU A 28 9.72 -9.68 -7.53
CA LEU A 28 8.50 -9.32 -6.80
C LEU A 28 8.53 -7.83 -6.49
N SER A 29 7.55 -7.10 -6.99
CA SER A 29 7.39 -5.65 -6.78
C SER A 29 5.93 -5.31 -6.60
N CYS A 30 5.63 -4.45 -5.64
CA CYS A 30 4.27 -4.02 -5.37
C CYS A 30 3.70 -3.09 -6.47
N THR A 31 2.42 -2.81 -6.40
CA THR A 31 1.81 -1.69 -7.12
C THR A 31 2.29 -0.38 -6.52
N VAL A 32 2.90 0.49 -7.33
CA VAL A 32 3.26 1.86 -6.90
C VAL A 32 2.19 2.82 -7.40
N VAL A 33 1.50 3.48 -6.48
CA VAL A 33 0.47 4.47 -6.84
C VAL A 33 1.10 5.85 -6.92
N ILE A 34 0.73 6.61 -7.92
CA ILE A 34 1.20 7.96 -8.19
C ILE A 34 -0.01 8.88 -8.20
N VAL A 35 -0.06 9.83 -7.28
CA VAL A 35 -1.08 10.88 -7.23
C VAL A 35 -0.41 12.20 -7.61
N GLU A 36 -0.86 12.79 -8.70
CA GLU A 36 -0.34 14.06 -9.21
C GLU A 36 -1.22 15.22 -8.76
N THR A 37 -0.61 16.19 -8.06
CA THR A 37 -1.21 17.47 -7.71
C THR A 37 -0.53 18.60 -8.49
N GLY A 38 -0.89 19.87 -8.22
CA GLY A 38 -0.32 21.01 -8.94
C GLY A 38 1.22 21.04 -8.89
N HIS A 39 1.80 20.91 -7.71
CA HIS A 39 3.24 21.02 -7.48
C HIS A 39 3.91 19.75 -6.96
N ASN A 40 3.16 18.76 -6.54
CA ASN A 40 3.68 17.57 -5.89
C ASN A 40 3.25 16.28 -6.61
N ILE A 41 4.06 15.26 -6.38
CA ILE A 41 3.74 13.86 -6.65
C ILE A 41 3.69 13.15 -5.30
N TRP A 42 2.62 12.44 -5.05
CA TRP A 42 2.48 11.56 -3.89
C TRP A 42 2.57 10.12 -4.33
N LEU A 43 3.54 9.40 -3.79
CA LEU A 43 3.70 7.97 -4.02
C LEU A 43 3.09 7.18 -2.86
N TYR A 44 2.37 6.14 -3.17
CA TYR A 44 2.06 5.10 -2.20
C TYR A 44 2.87 3.86 -2.56
N ASP A 45 3.88 3.57 -1.71
CA ASP A 45 4.98 2.63 -1.91
C ASP A 45 5.96 3.03 -3.04
N THR A 46 7.09 2.32 -3.12
CA THR A 46 8.16 2.60 -4.09
C THR A 46 8.52 1.40 -4.96
N GLY A 47 7.99 0.22 -4.61
CA GLY A 47 8.31 -1.01 -5.32
C GLY A 47 9.76 -1.47 -5.13
N SER A 48 10.13 -2.48 -5.91
CA SER A 48 11.48 -3.05 -5.91
C SER A 48 12.06 -3.25 -7.31
N HIS A 49 11.27 -3.04 -8.37
CA HIS A 49 11.72 -3.19 -9.75
C HIS A 49 12.68 -2.05 -10.12
N SER A 50 13.79 -2.38 -10.79
CA SER A 50 14.88 -1.44 -11.10
C SER A 50 14.50 -0.27 -12.01
N ASP A 51 13.45 -0.41 -12.81
CA ASP A 51 13.00 0.64 -13.73
C ASP A 51 12.17 1.73 -13.04
N ILE A 52 11.61 1.46 -11.85
CA ILE A 52 10.72 2.38 -11.15
C ILE A 52 11.42 3.69 -10.77
N PRO A 53 12.63 3.72 -10.19
CA PRO A 53 13.27 4.98 -9.81
C PRO A 53 13.44 5.96 -10.95
N ALA A 54 13.83 5.49 -12.14
CA ALA A 54 13.97 6.35 -13.31
C ALA A 54 12.63 6.96 -13.74
N MET A 55 11.54 6.18 -13.72
CA MET A 55 10.20 6.65 -14.03
C MET A 55 9.74 7.73 -13.03
N ILE A 56 9.98 7.51 -11.74
CA ILE A 56 9.56 8.44 -10.68
C ILE A 56 10.42 9.70 -10.70
N ASN A 57 11.75 9.58 -10.79
CA ASN A 57 12.65 10.75 -10.78
C ASN A 57 12.45 11.68 -11.98
N SER A 58 11.81 11.21 -13.07
CA SER A 58 11.44 12.08 -14.19
C SER A 58 10.48 13.20 -13.78
N TYR A 59 9.66 13.02 -12.75
CA TYR A 59 8.79 14.07 -12.21
C TYR A 59 9.60 15.19 -11.51
N ASN A 60 10.69 14.86 -10.81
CA ASN A 60 11.60 15.87 -10.27
C ASN A 60 12.21 16.74 -11.38
N GLN A 61 12.60 16.13 -12.51
CA GLN A 61 13.11 16.85 -13.67
C GLN A 61 12.07 17.78 -14.28
N ALA A 62 10.79 17.46 -14.13
CA ALA A 62 9.65 18.31 -14.51
C ALA A 62 9.30 19.38 -13.44
N GLY A 63 10.08 19.51 -12.37
CA GLY A 63 9.90 20.51 -11.31
C GLY A 63 8.88 20.12 -10.23
N LYS A 64 8.42 18.85 -10.16
CA LYS A 64 7.53 18.38 -9.11
C LYS A 64 8.31 17.91 -7.88
N ASN A 65 7.80 18.21 -6.68
CA ASN A 65 8.31 17.58 -5.45
C ASN A 65 7.71 16.19 -5.28
N ILE A 66 8.50 15.22 -4.88
CA ILE A 66 8.03 13.87 -4.60
C ILE A 66 7.85 13.71 -3.08
N ASN A 67 6.69 13.23 -2.67
CA ASN A 67 6.38 12.81 -1.30
C ASN A 67 6.02 11.32 -1.32
N ILE A 68 6.43 10.58 -0.30
CA ILE A 68 6.25 9.12 -0.22
C ILE A 68 5.41 8.77 0.99
N VAL A 69 4.44 7.90 0.82
CA VAL A 69 3.71 7.20 1.89
C VAL A 69 4.03 5.71 1.74
N LEU A 70 4.66 5.12 2.75
CA LEU A 70 4.98 3.68 2.75
C LEU A 70 3.92 2.88 3.48
N SER A 71 3.33 1.91 2.79
CA SER A 71 2.30 1.05 3.39
C SER A 71 2.86 0.19 4.51
N HIS A 72 4.03 -0.43 4.33
CA HIS A 72 4.72 -1.25 5.32
C HIS A 72 6.17 -1.56 4.88
N PHE A 73 6.91 -2.34 5.67
CA PHE A 73 8.36 -2.49 5.58
C PHE A 73 8.87 -3.63 4.66
N HIS A 74 8.03 -4.36 3.94
CA HIS A 74 8.52 -5.44 3.10
C HIS A 74 9.34 -4.91 1.91
N PRO A 75 10.41 -5.63 1.50
CA PRO A 75 11.35 -5.13 0.49
C PRO A 75 10.71 -4.78 -0.85
N ASP A 76 9.71 -5.52 -1.26
CA ASP A 76 8.98 -5.29 -2.52
C ASP A 76 8.11 -4.02 -2.51
N HIS A 77 7.97 -3.37 -1.35
CA HIS A 77 7.31 -2.07 -1.17
C HIS A 77 8.29 -0.91 -0.99
N ILE A 78 9.45 -1.13 -0.34
CA ILE A 78 10.33 -0.04 0.10
C ILE A 78 11.72 -0.02 -0.55
N LYS A 79 12.09 -1.05 -1.33
CA LYS A 79 13.47 -1.22 -1.80
C LYS A 79 14.01 -0.01 -2.58
N ASN A 80 13.17 0.66 -3.34
CA ASN A 80 13.58 1.77 -4.18
C ASN A 80 13.58 3.13 -3.47
N VAL A 81 13.31 3.19 -2.16
CA VAL A 81 13.32 4.44 -1.39
C VAL A 81 14.66 5.18 -1.54
N SER A 82 15.79 4.46 -1.47
CA SER A 82 17.13 5.05 -1.60
C SER A 82 17.45 5.63 -2.97
N ASP A 83 16.75 5.18 -4.01
CA ASP A 83 17.02 5.53 -5.41
C ASP A 83 16.04 6.60 -5.94
N ILE A 84 15.09 7.04 -5.11
CA ILE A 84 14.11 8.09 -5.42
C ILE A 84 14.49 9.36 -4.68
N HIS A 85 14.56 10.48 -5.40
CA HIS A 85 14.77 11.79 -4.82
C HIS A 85 13.43 12.36 -4.32
N PHE A 86 13.19 12.36 -3.02
CA PHE A 86 11.93 12.80 -2.41
C PHE A 86 12.14 13.93 -1.40
N LYS A 87 11.07 14.69 -1.14
CA LYS A 87 11.04 15.79 -0.16
C LYS A 87 10.62 15.31 1.22
N ASN A 88 9.52 14.55 1.30
CA ASN A 88 8.97 14.04 2.55
C ASN A 88 8.63 12.55 2.40
N MET A 89 8.72 11.82 3.52
CA MET A 89 8.34 10.40 3.58
C MET A 89 7.57 10.13 4.87
N TYR A 90 6.40 9.49 4.75
CA TYR A 90 5.48 9.15 5.81
C TYR A 90 5.39 7.62 5.94
N GLN A 91 5.47 7.11 7.17
CA GLN A 91 5.54 5.66 7.39
C GLN A 91 5.12 5.26 8.79
N GLY A 92 4.83 3.98 8.98
CA GLY A 92 4.62 3.42 10.32
C GLY A 92 5.92 3.21 11.09
N LYS A 93 5.83 3.18 12.44
CA LYS A 93 7.00 3.00 13.34
C LYS A 93 7.87 1.78 13.00
N ASN A 94 7.25 0.70 12.52
CA ASN A 94 8.00 -0.51 12.17
C ASN A 94 8.80 -0.33 10.87
N THR A 95 8.27 0.40 9.91
CA THR A 95 8.91 0.68 8.62
C THR A 95 10.14 1.57 8.80
N LEU A 96 10.10 2.54 9.72
CA LEU A 96 11.24 3.41 10.04
C LEU A 96 12.52 2.63 10.40
N ARG A 97 12.40 1.44 10.97
CA ARG A 97 13.57 0.59 11.30
C ARG A 97 14.35 0.11 10.07
N TYR A 98 13.70 0.10 8.91
CA TYR A 98 14.27 -0.35 7.64
C TYR A 98 14.70 0.82 6.76
N THR A 99 14.00 1.94 6.81
CA THR A 99 14.29 3.13 6.01
C THR A 99 15.27 4.09 6.68
N GLY A 100 15.33 4.08 8.02
CA GLY A 100 16.24 4.91 8.82
C GLY A 100 15.84 6.38 8.94
N ALA A 101 14.90 6.87 8.14
CA ALA A 101 14.47 8.28 8.10
C ALA A 101 12.99 8.39 7.72
N GLY A 102 12.39 9.58 7.91
CA GLY A 102 11.00 9.89 7.58
C GLY A 102 10.11 10.10 8.80
N GLU A 103 8.91 10.61 8.56
CA GLU A 103 7.92 10.94 9.57
C GLU A 103 7.08 9.72 9.95
N ILE A 104 6.86 9.52 11.26
CA ILE A 104 6.04 8.43 11.79
C ILE A 104 4.59 8.91 11.90
N VAL A 105 3.68 8.21 11.20
CA VAL A 105 2.24 8.42 11.31
C VAL A 105 1.68 7.48 12.37
N THR A 106 1.10 8.04 13.45
CA THR A 106 0.53 7.30 14.57
C THR A 106 -0.99 7.41 14.70
N GLY A 107 -1.61 8.27 13.93
CA GLY A 107 -3.05 8.53 13.91
C GLY A 107 -3.48 9.07 12.55
N ASP A 108 -4.70 9.57 12.48
CA ASP A 108 -5.21 10.19 11.25
C ASP A 108 -4.42 11.45 10.92
N MET A 109 -3.94 11.54 9.67
CA MET A 109 -3.25 12.68 9.12
C MET A 109 -3.96 13.11 7.85
N TYR A 110 -4.35 14.39 7.78
CA TYR A 110 -5.02 14.99 6.64
C TYR A 110 -4.09 16.01 6.00
N ILE A 111 -3.91 15.92 4.70
CA ILE A 111 -3.06 16.81 3.92
C ILE A 111 -3.93 17.38 2.80
N ASP A 112 -4.01 18.71 2.73
CA ASP A 112 -4.65 19.44 1.66
C ASP A 112 -3.58 19.89 0.67
N ASP A 113 -3.58 19.32 -0.53
CA ASP A 113 -2.61 19.57 -1.59
C ASP A 113 -3.32 19.51 -2.96
N ASP A 114 -4.20 20.48 -3.23
CA ASP A 114 -5.16 20.51 -4.34
C ASP A 114 -6.14 19.31 -4.33
N ILE A 115 -5.71 18.18 -3.77
CA ILE A 115 -6.48 16.98 -3.53
C ILE A 115 -6.29 16.60 -2.07
N ASN A 116 -7.38 16.30 -1.37
CA ASN A 116 -7.32 15.85 0.01
C ASN A 116 -6.74 14.43 0.09
N LEU A 117 -5.67 14.28 0.87
CA LEU A 117 -5.08 13.00 1.23
C LEU A 117 -5.36 12.71 2.71
N HIS A 118 -5.78 11.49 3.01
CA HIS A 118 -5.95 11.03 4.37
C HIS A 118 -5.09 9.78 4.58
N ILE A 119 -4.06 9.89 5.43
CA ILE A 119 -3.15 8.81 5.81
C ILE A 119 -3.49 8.36 7.21
N PHE A 120 -3.62 7.06 7.45
CA PHE A 120 -3.92 6.53 8.78
C PHE A 120 -3.33 5.14 9.00
N PRO A 121 -2.99 4.77 10.27
CA PRO A 121 -2.58 3.42 10.62
C PRO A 121 -3.73 2.44 10.43
N ILE A 122 -3.48 1.35 9.70
CA ILE A 122 -4.46 0.29 9.50
C ILE A 122 -4.03 -1.00 10.21
N ALA A 123 -4.97 -1.63 10.91
CA ALA A 123 -4.76 -2.92 11.54
C ALA A 123 -4.43 -3.98 10.48
N SER A 124 -3.44 -4.83 10.74
CA SER A 124 -3.01 -5.83 9.76
C SER A 124 -2.45 -7.07 10.42
N SER A 125 -2.85 -8.24 9.91
CA SER A 125 -2.22 -9.51 10.22
C SER A 125 -0.93 -9.74 9.42
N HIS A 126 -0.80 -9.10 8.24
CA HIS A 126 0.32 -9.27 7.33
C HIS A 126 1.61 -8.67 7.87
N ALA A 127 1.57 -7.41 8.28
CA ALA A 127 2.72 -6.70 8.83
C ALA A 127 2.29 -5.72 9.92
N LYS A 128 3.21 -5.41 10.85
CA LYS A 128 2.97 -4.42 11.90
C LYS A 128 3.25 -3.02 11.41
N GLY A 129 2.39 -2.07 11.79
CA GLY A 129 2.58 -0.65 11.46
C GLY A 129 2.27 -0.31 10.01
N CYS A 130 1.28 -0.99 9.43
CA CYS A 130 0.78 -0.65 8.11
C CYS A 130 0.08 0.71 8.13
N LEU A 131 0.23 1.45 7.03
CA LEU A 131 -0.52 2.66 6.74
C LEU A 131 -1.46 2.44 5.56
N ALA A 132 -2.60 3.09 5.60
CA ALA A 132 -3.50 3.26 4.47
C ALA A 132 -3.47 4.72 3.98
N LEU A 133 -3.76 4.94 2.72
CA LEU A 133 -3.92 6.26 2.10
C LEU A 133 -5.27 6.33 1.40
N VAL A 134 -6.08 7.33 1.73
CA VAL A 134 -7.30 7.64 0.97
C VAL A 134 -7.06 8.87 0.12
N VAL A 135 -7.36 8.74 -1.17
CA VAL A 135 -7.37 9.84 -2.13
C VAL A 135 -8.62 9.74 -2.97
N LYS A 136 -9.37 10.85 -3.08
CA LYS A 136 -10.67 10.86 -3.75
C LYS A 136 -11.58 9.78 -3.13
N ASP A 137 -12.00 8.81 -3.91
CA ASP A 137 -12.89 7.73 -3.48
C ASP A 137 -12.19 6.34 -3.39
N ILE A 138 -10.84 6.32 -3.40
CA ILE A 138 -10.04 5.09 -3.31
C ILE A 138 -9.23 5.08 -2.02
N CYS A 139 -9.30 3.96 -1.29
CA CYS A 139 -8.42 3.66 -0.16
C CYS A 139 -7.36 2.63 -0.59
N TYR A 140 -6.11 3.04 -0.59
CA TYR A 140 -4.94 2.21 -0.85
C TYR A 140 -4.49 1.56 0.46
N VAL A 141 -4.36 0.27 0.48
CA VAL A 141 -4.07 -0.49 1.72
C VAL A 141 -2.80 -1.36 1.62
N GLY A 142 -2.09 -1.29 0.49
CA GLY A 142 -0.93 -2.16 0.26
C GLY A 142 -1.29 -3.63 0.45
N ASP A 143 -0.56 -4.30 1.32
CA ASP A 143 -0.78 -5.70 1.67
C ASP A 143 -1.54 -5.89 2.99
N ALA A 144 -2.04 -4.80 3.60
CA ALA A 144 -2.61 -4.86 4.94
C ALA A 144 -3.76 -5.86 5.09
N LEU A 145 -4.54 -6.11 4.02
CA LEU A 145 -5.68 -7.03 4.06
C LEU A 145 -5.30 -8.49 3.83
N TYR A 146 -4.02 -8.81 3.61
CA TYR A 146 -3.58 -10.20 3.48
C TYR A 146 -3.33 -10.86 4.83
N PRO A 147 -3.37 -12.20 4.90
CA PRO A 147 -3.01 -12.94 6.10
C PRO A 147 -1.51 -12.85 6.40
N ALA A 148 -1.14 -13.09 7.63
CA ALA A 148 0.24 -13.47 7.94
C ALA A 148 0.53 -14.84 7.33
N THR A 149 1.72 -14.95 6.71
CA THR A 149 2.18 -16.20 6.10
C THR A 149 3.51 -16.63 6.70
N GLY A 150 3.66 -17.92 6.87
CA GLY A 150 4.91 -18.57 7.30
C GLY A 150 5.03 -19.94 6.64
N PRO A 151 6.13 -20.68 6.86
CA PRO A 151 6.38 -21.95 6.18
C PRO A 151 5.26 -22.99 6.33
N GLN A 152 4.52 -22.92 7.44
CA GLN A 152 3.50 -23.92 7.79
C GLN A 152 2.14 -23.30 8.14
N PHE A 153 1.95 -21.99 7.93
CA PHE A 153 0.69 -21.35 8.24
C PHE A 153 0.37 -20.18 7.30
N ARG A 154 -0.93 -19.99 7.16
CA ARG A 154 -1.53 -18.80 6.58
C ARG A 154 -2.71 -18.44 7.47
N ARG A 155 -2.64 -17.30 8.18
CA ARG A 155 -3.62 -16.99 9.20
C ARG A 155 -3.86 -15.49 9.37
N TYR A 156 -5.05 -15.18 9.85
CA TYR A 156 -5.38 -13.85 10.39
C TYR A 156 -5.41 -13.88 11.91
N ASN A 157 -4.98 -12.80 12.57
CA ASN A 157 -5.36 -12.54 13.94
C ASN A 157 -6.81 -12.02 13.95
N ALA A 158 -7.69 -12.66 14.69
CA ALA A 158 -9.12 -12.36 14.66
C ALA A 158 -9.45 -10.96 15.18
N GLY A 159 -8.72 -10.48 16.20
CA GLY A 159 -8.88 -9.12 16.73
C GLY A 159 -8.45 -8.06 15.71
N LEU A 160 -7.28 -8.25 15.08
CA LEU A 160 -6.80 -7.34 14.04
C LEU A 160 -7.72 -7.33 12.81
N LEU A 161 -8.25 -8.49 12.42
CA LEU A 161 -9.19 -8.56 11.30
C LEU A 161 -10.51 -7.84 11.61
N LEU A 162 -11.01 -7.94 12.84
CA LEU A 162 -12.22 -7.21 13.26
C LEU A 162 -11.98 -5.70 13.27
N GLU A 163 -10.84 -5.25 13.77
CA GLU A 163 -10.47 -3.83 13.75
C GLU A 163 -10.32 -3.32 12.33
N GLN A 164 -9.63 -4.07 11.48
CA GLN A 164 -9.47 -3.77 10.05
C GLN A 164 -10.81 -3.63 9.33
N LEU A 165 -11.77 -4.53 9.63
CA LEU A 165 -13.14 -4.44 9.11
C LEU A 165 -13.79 -3.11 9.48
N ARG A 166 -13.70 -2.68 10.75
CA ARG A 166 -14.24 -1.40 11.22
C ARG A 166 -13.59 -0.22 10.49
N GLN A 167 -12.26 -0.23 10.35
CA GLN A 167 -11.53 0.82 9.66
C GLN A 167 -11.91 0.91 8.19
N ILE A 168 -12.04 -0.22 7.47
CA ILE A 168 -12.47 -0.24 6.08
C ILE A 168 -13.94 0.20 5.93
N GLU A 169 -14.82 -0.20 6.84
CA GLU A 169 -16.23 0.22 6.80
C GLU A 169 -16.38 1.73 7.02
N SER A 170 -15.61 2.30 7.95
CA SER A 170 -15.68 3.73 8.32
C SER A 170 -14.92 4.65 7.36
N CYS A 171 -13.91 4.18 6.63
CA CYS A 171 -13.14 5.04 5.74
C CYS A 171 -14.02 5.67 4.64
N ASN A 172 -13.76 6.94 4.33
CA ASN A 172 -14.52 7.67 3.30
C ASN A 172 -14.02 7.33 1.88
N ALA A 173 -14.20 6.06 1.48
CA ALA A 173 -13.84 5.58 0.14
C ALA A 173 -14.94 4.68 -0.41
N LYS A 174 -15.08 4.62 -1.74
CA LYS A 174 -15.98 3.69 -2.44
C LYS A 174 -15.25 2.43 -2.87
N TYR A 175 -13.95 2.56 -3.12
CA TYR A 175 -13.10 1.50 -3.63
C TYR A 175 -11.92 1.25 -2.70
N ILE A 176 -11.40 0.02 -2.73
CA ILE A 176 -10.19 -0.41 -2.02
C ILE A 176 -9.20 -0.93 -3.05
N SER A 177 -7.97 -0.45 -2.99
CA SER A 177 -6.86 -0.93 -3.81
C SER A 177 -5.89 -1.75 -2.95
N LEU A 178 -5.61 -2.98 -3.39
CA LEU A 178 -4.65 -3.89 -2.79
C LEU A 178 -3.46 -4.09 -3.73
N SER A 179 -2.26 -4.20 -3.18
CA SER A 179 -1.08 -4.55 -3.97
C SER A 179 -1.15 -5.97 -4.52
N HIS A 180 -0.34 -6.26 -5.53
CA HIS A 180 -0.18 -7.59 -6.14
C HIS A 180 -1.45 -8.17 -6.76
N ARG A 181 -2.44 -7.34 -7.09
CA ARG A 181 -3.68 -7.76 -7.73
C ARG A 181 -3.74 -7.35 -9.19
N THR A 182 -4.42 -8.16 -9.99
CA THR A 182 -4.64 -7.88 -11.41
C THR A 182 -5.54 -6.67 -11.63
N HIS A 183 -6.57 -6.53 -10.78
CA HIS A 183 -7.45 -5.36 -10.80
C HIS A 183 -6.92 -4.31 -9.83
N PHE A 184 -6.79 -3.09 -10.29
CA PHE A 184 -6.28 -1.97 -9.50
C PHE A 184 -7.14 -1.65 -8.28
N LYS A 185 -8.47 -1.73 -8.40
CA LYS A 185 -9.41 -1.45 -7.30
C LYS A 185 -10.62 -2.37 -7.31
N TYR A 186 -11.19 -2.57 -6.14
CA TYR A 186 -12.39 -3.36 -5.87
C TYR A 186 -13.42 -2.51 -5.16
N SER A 187 -14.72 -2.77 -5.33
CA SER A 187 -15.72 -2.05 -4.53
C SER A 187 -15.54 -2.36 -3.04
N LYS A 188 -15.62 -1.32 -2.19
CA LYS A 188 -15.52 -1.47 -0.72
C LYS A 188 -16.49 -2.55 -0.21
N ARG A 189 -17.71 -2.59 -0.75
CA ARG A 189 -18.72 -3.60 -0.40
C ARG A 189 -18.23 -5.04 -0.65
N ALA A 190 -17.55 -5.28 -1.77
CA ALA A 190 -17.00 -6.62 -2.08
C ALA A 190 -15.89 -7.00 -1.13
N VAL A 191 -14.97 -6.06 -0.82
CA VAL A 191 -13.87 -6.28 0.12
C VAL A 191 -14.40 -6.55 1.53
N VAL A 192 -15.33 -5.75 2.02
CA VAL A 192 -15.97 -5.96 3.34
C VAL A 192 -16.65 -7.34 3.41
N ARG A 193 -17.37 -7.73 2.35
CA ARG A 193 -18.00 -9.06 2.29
C ARG A 193 -16.97 -10.18 2.36
N TRP A 194 -15.87 -10.04 1.64
CA TRP A 194 -14.76 -10.99 1.65
C TRP A 194 -14.12 -11.11 3.05
N LEU A 195 -13.78 -10.00 3.70
CA LEU A 195 -13.21 -10.00 5.06
C LEU A 195 -14.20 -10.58 6.09
N LYS A 196 -15.49 -10.26 5.99
CA LYS A 196 -16.54 -10.86 6.84
C LYS A 196 -16.67 -12.37 6.64
N ALA A 197 -16.51 -12.85 5.41
CA ALA A 197 -16.52 -14.29 5.13
C ALA A 197 -15.33 -14.99 5.80
N ILE A 198 -14.13 -14.38 5.75
CA ILE A 198 -12.95 -14.89 6.47
C ILE A 198 -13.21 -14.90 7.99
N TYR A 199 -13.75 -13.79 8.53
CA TYR A 199 -14.00 -13.69 9.97
C TYR A 199 -14.98 -14.77 10.48
N LYS A 200 -15.94 -15.18 9.67
CA LYS A 200 -16.90 -16.27 10.01
C LYS A 200 -16.23 -17.65 10.13
N LEU A 201 -15.02 -17.84 9.61
CA LEU A 201 -14.25 -19.08 9.77
C LEU A 201 -13.62 -19.22 11.15
N ARG A 202 -13.73 -18.19 12.00
CA ARG A 202 -13.20 -18.19 13.34
C ARG A 202 -13.88 -19.24 14.19
N GLY A 203 -13.10 -20.15 14.80
CA GLY A 203 -13.59 -21.06 15.85
C GLY A 203 -13.96 -20.31 17.14
N ALA A 204 -14.76 -20.92 17.98
CA ALA A 204 -15.15 -20.35 19.27
C ALA A 204 -13.90 -20.06 20.11
N ASN A 205 -13.75 -18.80 20.56
CA ASN A 205 -12.63 -18.33 21.38
C ASN A 205 -11.22 -18.44 20.77
N GLU A 206 -11.09 -18.70 19.46
CA GLU A 206 -9.79 -18.72 18.80
C GLU A 206 -9.25 -17.31 18.54
N ALA A 207 -7.95 -17.10 18.82
CA ALA A 207 -7.25 -15.85 18.52
C ALA A 207 -6.87 -15.74 17.05
N TYR A 208 -6.79 -16.85 16.33
CA TYR A 208 -6.35 -16.91 14.94
C TYR A 208 -7.36 -17.66 14.07
N ILE A 209 -7.45 -17.23 12.81
CA ILE A 209 -8.21 -17.86 11.75
C ILE A 209 -7.21 -18.41 10.75
N TYR A 210 -7.11 -19.70 10.62
CA TYR A 210 -6.23 -20.40 9.68
C TYR A 210 -6.93 -20.60 8.34
N LEU A 211 -6.16 -20.47 7.22
CA LEU A 211 -6.64 -20.61 5.84
C LEU A 211 -6.00 -21.81 5.15
#